data_bab7aed0fdd8c1c71e770b64097eb761
#
_entry.id   bab7aed0fdd8c1c71e770b64097eb761
#
_cell.length_a   1.000
_cell.length_b   1.000
_cell.length_c   1.000
_cell.angle_alpha   90.00
_cell.angle_beta   90.00
_cell.angle_gamma   90.00
#
_symmetry.space_group_name_H-M   'P 1'
#
loop_
_entity.id
_entity.type
_entity.pdbx_description
1 polymer ?
#
loop_
_entity_poly.entity_id
_entity_poly.type
_entity_poly.pdbx_seq_one_letter_code
_entity_poly.pdbx_strand_id
1 'polypeptide(L)'
;YRNMIGSLLYLACWTRPDIAFAVSELSRFVSSPAEQHMIAAKHLLRYLQGTKDLGLKYSQPKSLSPLDASNVLWGFVDSDWAGCPDTRRSTSGYVLMLNGAAISWKSKRQSVVALSTTEAEFVAASSLVQEVIYARRLLSNLGFPQTKPTAVFEDNTTCIKWAEGAVGGTD
;
A
#
# COMPACT_ATOMS: atom_id res chain seq x y z
N TYR A 1 25.23 2.68 -5.31
CA TYR A 1 23.81 2.97 -5.35
C TYR A 1 22.97 1.69 -5.38
N ARG A 2 23.16 0.78 -6.37
CA ARG A 2 22.37 -0.45 -6.55
C ARG A 2 22.29 -1.30 -5.28
N ASN A 3 23.43 -1.59 -4.62
CA ASN A 3 23.44 -2.38 -3.41
C ASN A 3 22.67 -1.72 -2.25
N MET A 4 22.82 -0.39 -2.12
CA MET A 4 22.07 0.39 -1.12
C MET A 4 20.56 0.30 -1.36
N ILE A 5 20.10 0.50 -2.61
CA ILE A 5 18.67 0.38 -2.94
C ILE A 5 18.18 -1.04 -2.73
N GLY A 6 18.98 -2.07 -3.05
CA GLY A 6 18.63 -3.47 -2.77
C GLY A 6 18.40 -3.74 -1.28
N SER A 7 19.26 -3.23 -0.41
CA SER A 7 19.07 -3.34 1.05
C SER A 7 17.84 -2.57 1.55
N LEU A 8 17.59 -1.38 1.01
CA LEU A 8 16.40 -0.58 1.34
C LEU A 8 15.12 -1.26 0.86
N LEU A 9 15.11 -1.88 -0.33
CA LEU A 9 13.98 -2.67 -0.83
C LEU A 9 13.68 -3.85 0.10
N TYR A 10 14.70 -4.55 0.59
CA TYR A 10 14.50 -5.62 1.55
C TYR A 10 13.76 -5.13 2.81
N LEU A 11 14.21 -4.02 3.40
CA LEU A 11 13.54 -3.42 4.56
C LEU A 11 12.11 -2.97 4.24
N ALA A 12 11.92 -2.30 3.10
CA ALA A 12 10.61 -1.83 2.64
C ALA A 12 9.61 -2.98 2.44
N CYS A 13 10.07 -4.14 1.97
CA CYS A 13 9.21 -5.29 1.71
C CYS A 13 8.86 -6.11 2.96
N TRP A 14 9.70 -6.09 4.00
CA TRP A 14 9.55 -7.01 5.12
C TRP A 14 9.13 -6.35 6.44
N THR A 15 9.62 -5.16 6.73
CA THR A 15 9.45 -4.58 8.07
C THR A 15 9.13 -3.09 8.10
N ARG A 16 9.31 -2.36 7.00
CA ARG A 16 9.24 -0.90 6.95
C ARG A 16 8.33 -0.41 5.82
N PRO A 17 7.00 -0.54 5.96
CA PRO A 17 6.04 0.00 4.99
C PRO A 17 6.16 1.50 4.79
N ASP A 18 6.58 2.23 5.79
CA ASP A 18 6.77 3.68 5.81
C ASP A 18 7.80 4.19 4.78
N ILE A 19 8.75 3.36 4.35
CA ILE A 19 9.72 3.73 3.30
C ILE A 19 9.36 3.18 1.91
N ALA A 20 8.27 2.44 1.76
CA ALA A 20 7.94 1.72 0.52
C ALA A 20 7.87 2.65 -0.70
N PHE A 21 7.22 3.81 -0.57
CA PHE A 21 7.13 4.79 -1.65
C PHE A 21 8.50 5.34 -2.04
N ALA A 22 9.26 5.84 -1.07
CA ALA A 22 10.57 6.45 -1.32
C ALA A 22 11.55 5.47 -1.98
N VAL A 23 11.56 4.22 -1.53
CA VAL A 23 12.41 3.18 -2.10
C VAL A 23 11.93 2.79 -3.49
N SER A 24 10.62 2.70 -3.73
CA SER A 24 10.03 2.45 -5.06
C SER A 24 10.49 3.50 -6.06
N GLU A 25 10.41 4.78 -5.72
CA GLU A 25 10.84 5.88 -6.58
C GLU A 25 12.37 5.84 -6.83
N LEU A 26 13.20 5.66 -5.81
CA LEU A 26 14.65 5.58 -5.96
C LEU A 26 15.09 4.35 -6.77
N SER A 27 14.35 3.26 -6.70
CA SER A 27 14.66 2.03 -7.44
C SER A 27 14.61 2.22 -8.97
N ARG A 28 13.86 3.19 -9.46
CA ARG A 28 13.74 3.53 -10.88
C ARG A 28 15.06 3.97 -11.51
N PHE A 29 15.97 4.49 -10.71
CA PHE A 29 17.25 5.07 -11.16
C PHE A 29 18.45 4.15 -10.94
N VAL A 30 18.23 2.86 -10.68
CA VAL A 30 19.30 1.89 -10.38
C VAL A 30 20.21 1.66 -11.59
N SER A 31 19.71 1.79 -12.82
CA SER A 31 20.49 1.63 -14.05
C SER A 31 21.38 2.84 -14.34
N SER A 32 20.93 4.06 -14.02
CA SER A 32 21.65 5.31 -14.28
C SER A 32 21.40 6.33 -13.16
N PRO A 33 22.02 6.15 -11.99
CA PRO A 33 21.82 7.03 -10.86
C PRO A 33 22.58 8.36 -11.05
N ALA A 34 21.89 9.48 -10.80
CA ALA A 34 22.51 10.79 -10.67
C ALA A 34 22.87 11.09 -9.21
N GLU A 35 23.64 12.15 -8.98
CA GLU A 35 24.04 12.56 -7.63
C GLU A 35 22.85 12.85 -6.72
N GLN A 36 21.82 13.50 -7.23
CA GLN A 36 20.59 13.78 -6.50
C GLN A 36 19.91 12.51 -5.96
N HIS A 37 19.94 11.40 -6.70
CA HIS A 37 19.39 10.12 -6.26
C HIS A 37 20.21 9.52 -5.11
N MET A 38 21.52 9.70 -5.14
CA MET A 38 22.40 9.28 -4.03
C MET A 38 22.15 10.13 -2.77
N ILE A 39 21.95 11.44 -2.91
CA ILE A 39 21.62 12.34 -1.81
C ILE A 39 20.27 11.90 -1.17
N ALA A 40 19.25 11.65 -1.98
CA ALA A 40 17.95 11.18 -1.51
C ALA A 40 18.05 9.81 -0.81
N ALA A 41 18.81 8.87 -1.34
CA ALA A 41 19.03 7.57 -0.71
C ALA A 41 19.75 7.70 0.65
N LYS A 42 20.76 8.59 0.75
CA LYS A 42 21.41 8.90 2.03
C LYS A 42 20.46 9.58 3.03
N HIS A 43 19.53 10.42 2.53
CA HIS A 43 18.48 11.01 3.38
C HIS A 43 17.59 9.92 3.98
N LEU A 44 17.20 8.95 3.18
CA LEU A 44 16.40 7.82 3.64
C LEU A 44 17.14 6.96 4.68
N LEU A 45 18.45 6.76 4.53
CA LEU A 45 19.27 6.09 5.55
C LEU A 45 19.30 6.86 6.87
N ARG A 46 19.37 8.21 6.84
CA ARG A 46 19.27 9.04 8.05
C ARG A 46 17.93 8.92 8.73
N TYR A 47 16.84 8.88 7.93
CA TYR A 47 15.49 8.62 8.45
C TYR A 47 15.45 7.25 9.17
N LEU A 48 15.95 6.20 8.55
CA LEU A 48 16.02 4.86 9.16
C LEU A 48 16.86 4.84 10.45
N GLN A 49 17.98 5.55 10.47
CA GLN A 49 18.82 5.68 11.68
C GLN A 49 18.05 6.35 12.83
N GLY A 50 17.27 7.39 12.52
CA GLY A 50 16.44 8.08 13.51
C GLY A 50 15.18 7.31 13.95
N THR A 51 14.80 6.29 13.19
CA THR A 51 13.58 5.50 13.40
C THR A 51 13.85 4.00 13.49
N LYS A 52 15.05 3.60 13.93
CA LYS A 52 15.48 2.19 14.01
C LYS A 52 14.61 1.33 14.94
N ASP A 53 13.98 1.97 15.92
CA ASP A 53 13.11 1.31 16.91
C ASP A 53 11.64 1.22 16.46
N LEU A 54 11.31 1.80 15.29
CA LEU A 54 9.98 1.62 14.67
C LEU A 54 9.90 0.25 14.01
N GLY A 55 8.81 -0.46 14.30
CA GLY A 55 8.53 -1.76 13.71
C GLY A 55 7.04 -2.07 13.67
N LEU A 56 6.68 -3.14 12.98
CA LEU A 56 5.32 -3.66 12.96
C LEU A 56 5.05 -4.35 14.29
N LYS A 57 4.04 -3.86 15.03
CA LYS A 57 3.66 -4.42 16.32
C LYS A 57 2.27 -5.04 16.22
N TYR A 58 2.23 -6.36 16.18
CA TYR A 58 0.98 -7.11 16.25
C TYR A 58 0.59 -7.30 17.69
N SER A 59 -0.65 -6.97 18.02
CA SER A 59 -1.19 -7.14 19.38
C SER A 59 -2.66 -7.52 19.30
N GLN A 60 -3.14 -8.20 20.33
CA GLN A 60 -4.59 -8.33 20.47
C GLN A 60 -5.18 -6.93 20.69
N PRO A 61 -6.22 -6.57 19.95
CA PRO A 61 -6.83 -5.26 20.08
C PRO A 61 -7.40 -5.08 21.48
N LYS A 62 -7.11 -3.93 22.06
CA LYS A 62 -7.69 -3.49 23.35
C LYS A 62 -8.87 -2.54 23.15
N SER A 63 -9.20 -2.23 21.89
CA SER A 63 -10.22 -1.25 21.54
C SER A 63 -11.58 -1.90 21.34
N LEU A 64 -12.63 -1.13 21.62
CA LEU A 64 -14.03 -1.48 21.32
C LEU A 64 -14.39 -1.26 19.85
N SER A 65 -13.45 -0.77 19.02
CA SER A 65 -13.68 -0.57 17.59
C SER A 65 -13.83 -1.92 16.87
N PRO A 66 -14.85 -2.10 16.03
CA PRO A 66 -15.01 -3.31 15.21
C PRO A 66 -13.82 -3.59 14.28
N LEU A 67 -13.06 -2.57 13.89
CA LEU A 67 -11.86 -2.68 13.03
C LEU A 67 -10.65 -3.21 13.80
N ASP A 68 -10.61 -2.97 15.10
CA ASP A 68 -9.58 -3.47 16.00
C ASP A 68 -9.92 -4.84 16.59
N ALA A 69 -11.01 -5.46 16.16
CA ALA A 69 -11.35 -6.80 16.59
C ALA A 69 -10.27 -7.81 16.16
N SER A 70 -10.04 -8.82 17.01
CA SER A 70 -9.03 -9.85 16.74
C SER A 70 -9.29 -10.55 15.41
N ASN A 71 -8.24 -10.66 14.60
CA ASN A 71 -8.26 -11.33 13.31
C ASN A 71 -9.22 -10.73 12.27
N VAL A 72 -9.54 -9.44 12.36
CA VAL A 72 -10.33 -8.72 11.35
C VAL A 72 -9.39 -8.03 10.35
N LEU A 73 -9.60 -8.30 9.07
CA LEU A 73 -8.91 -7.62 7.97
C LEU A 73 -9.57 -6.27 7.67
N TRP A 74 -8.74 -5.27 7.43
CA TRP A 74 -9.16 -3.97 6.90
C TRP A 74 -7.97 -3.29 6.22
N GLY A 75 -8.21 -2.25 5.41
CA GLY A 75 -7.10 -1.63 4.70
C GLY A 75 -7.39 -0.22 4.21
N PHE A 76 -6.30 0.46 3.81
CA PHE A 76 -6.33 1.76 3.15
C PHE A 76 -5.82 1.63 1.72
N VAL A 77 -6.35 2.45 0.85
CA VAL A 77 -5.89 2.60 -0.52
C VAL A 77 -5.86 4.06 -0.91
N ASP A 78 -4.93 4.42 -1.77
CA ASP A 78 -4.74 5.78 -2.25
C ASP A 78 -3.95 5.77 -3.57
N SER A 79 -4.08 6.80 -4.38
CA SER A 79 -3.24 7.00 -5.55
C SER A 79 -2.88 8.46 -5.77
N ASP A 80 -1.64 8.74 -6.12
CA ASP A 80 -1.26 10.02 -6.70
C ASP A 80 -1.69 10.06 -8.19
N TRP A 81 -2.43 11.05 -8.59
CA TRP A 81 -2.78 11.20 -10.00
C TRP A 81 -1.66 11.84 -10.80
N ALA A 82 -1.18 11.12 -11.84
CA ALA A 82 -0.21 11.62 -12.80
C ALA A 82 1.09 12.16 -12.16
N GLY A 83 1.50 11.63 -11.00
CA GLY A 83 2.64 12.10 -10.23
C GLY A 83 4.00 11.90 -10.90
N CYS A 84 4.13 11.01 -11.89
CA CYS A 84 5.36 10.84 -12.65
C CYS A 84 5.52 11.95 -13.71
N PRO A 85 6.51 12.86 -13.59
CA PRO A 85 6.67 13.97 -14.55
C PRO A 85 6.97 13.51 -15.97
N ASP A 86 7.68 12.37 -16.13
CA ASP A 86 8.11 11.88 -17.44
C ASP A 86 7.01 11.12 -18.18
N THR A 87 6.22 10.33 -17.46
CA THR A 87 5.26 9.38 -18.06
C THR A 87 3.81 9.70 -17.73
N ARG A 88 3.56 10.66 -16.85
CA ARG A 88 2.24 11.02 -16.32
C ARG A 88 1.45 9.84 -15.75
N ARG A 89 2.16 8.78 -15.34
CA ARG A 89 1.56 7.62 -14.67
C ARG A 89 1.40 7.90 -13.18
N SER A 90 0.28 7.46 -12.63
CA SER A 90 -0.02 7.51 -11.22
C SER A 90 0.75 6.45 -10.42
N THR A 91 0.89 6.65 -9.13
CA THR A 91 1.41 5.63 -8.21
C THR A 91 0.28 5.17 -7.31
N SER A 92 -0.03 3.89 -7.33
CA SER A 92 -0.97 3.27 -6.39
C SER A 92 -0.26 2.89 -5.11
N GLY A 93 -0.91 3.17 -3.98
CA GLY A 93 -0.52 2.73 -2.65
C GLY A 93 -1.64 1.97 -1.96
N TYR A 94 -1.31 0.93 -1.21
CA TYR A 94 -2.24 0.31 -0.28
C TYR A 94 -1.53 -0.25 0.94
N VAL A 95 -2.29 -0.38 2.03
CA VAL A 95 -1.88 -1.07 3.24
C VAL A 95 -3.02 -1.94 3.72
N LEU A 96 -2.77 -3.24 3.88
CA LEU A 96 -3.71 -4.21 4.46
C LEU A 96 -3.30 -4.50 5.90
N MET A 97 -4.24 -4.37 6.82
CA MET A 97 -4.03 -4.41 8.27
C MET A 97 -4.66 -5.65 8.88
N LEU A 98 -4.00 -6.21 9.88
CA LEU A 98 -4.50 -7.28 10.74
C LEU A 98 -3.89 -7.14 12.15
N ASN A 99 -4.70 -7.25 13.18
CA ASN A 99 -4.23 -7.22 14.57
C ASN A 99 -3.34 -6.02 14.90
N GLY A 100 -3.73 -4.83 14.42
CA GLY A 100 -3.07 -3.55 14.73
C GLY A 100 -1.83 -3.23 13.91
N ALA A 101 -1.40 -4.09 12.98
CA ALA A 101 -0.25 -3.82 12.13
C ALA A 101 -0.49 -4.20 10.66
N ALA A 102 0.33 -3.65 9.76
CA ALA A 102 0.30 -3.97 8.36
C ALA A 102 0.80 -5.39 8.10
N ILE A 103 0.06 -6.18 7.31
CA ILE A 103 0.45 -7.54 6.89
C ILE A 103 0.79 -7.61 5.40
N SER A 104 0.30 -6.67 4.60
CA SER A 104 0.65 -6.48 3.21
C SER A 104 0.57 -5.00 2.86
N TRP A 105 1.51 -4.53 2.04
CA TRP A 105 1.54 -3.15 1.57
C TRP A 105 2.24 -3.07 0.23
N LYS A 106 1.91 -2.03 -0.51
CA LYS A 106 2.51 -1.80 -1.82
C LYS A 106 2.52 -0.31 -2.14
N SER A 107 3.60 0.12 -2.76
CA SER A 107 3.65 1.39 -3.48
C SER A 107 4.22 1.11 -4.86
N LYS A 108 3.41 1.31 -5.90
CA LYS A 108 3.82 0.94 -7.26
C LYS A 108 3.21 1.89 -8.28
N ARG A 109 4.04 2.35 -9.21
CA ARG A 109 3.58 3.10 -10.38
C ARG A 109 2.67 2.23 -11.25
N GLN A 110 1.54 2.81 -11.66
CA GLN A 110 0.57 2.15 -12.53
C GLN A 110 1.17 1.85 -13.91
N SER A 111 0.72 0.78 -14.54
CA SER A 111 1.13 0.41 -15.90
C SER A 111 0.41 1.23 -16.97
N VAL A 112 -0.72 1.82 -16.62
CA VAL A 112 -1.55 2.68 -17.47
C VAL A 112 -1.42 4.14 -17.07
N VAL A 113 -1.85 5.05 -17.96
CA VAL A 113 -2.02 6.47 -17.66
C VAL A 113 -3.50 6.68 -17.36
N ALA A 114 -3.86 6.96 -16.13
CA ALA A 114 -5.22 7.27 -15.74
C ALA A 114 -5.64 8.65 -16.27
N LEU A 115 -6.83 8.75 -16.81
CA LEU A 115 -7.38 9.99 -17.38
C LEU A 115 -7.97 10.92 -16.32
N SER A 116 -8.22 10.41 -15.12
CA SER A 116 -8.75 11.17 -13.99
C SER A 116 -8.20 10.66 -12.66
N THR A 117 -8.33 11.47 -11.61
CA THR A 117 -8.05 11.05 -10.22
C THR A 117 -8.86 9.82 -9.85
N THR A 118 -10.16 9.84 -10.10
CA THR A 118 -11.07 8.71 -9.82
C THR A 118 -10.64 7.41 -10.49
N GLU A 119 -10.19 7.46 -11.75
CA GLU A 119 -9.69 6.28 -12.45
C GLU A 119 -8.41 5.75 -11.80
N ALA A 120 -7.49 6.64 -11.41
CA ALA A 120 -6.27 6.25 -10.70
C ALA A 120 -6.58 5.57 -9.36
N GLU A 121 -7.53 6.12 -8.59
CA GLU A 121 -8.00 5.52 -7.33
C GLU A 121 -8.65 4.15 -7.56
N PHE A 122 -9.49 4.03 -8.58
CA PHE A 122 -10.14 2.75 -8.90
C PHE A 122 -9.13 1.66 -9.27
N VAL A 123 -8.06 2.01 -10.00
CA VAL A 123 -6.96 1.08 -10.31
C VAL A 123 -6.22 0.68 -9.02
N ALA A 124 -5.99 1.61 -8.10
CA ALA A 124 -5.37 1.33 -6.81
C ALA A 124 -6.26 0.42 -5.96
N ALA A 125 -7.55 0.74 -5.85
CA ALA A 125 -8.55 -0.06 -5.13
C ALA A 125 -8.64 -1.50 -5.67
N SER A 126 -8.63 -1.68 -6.99
CA SER A 126 -8.60 -3.00 -7.62
C SER A 126 -7.40 -3.84 -7.16
N SER A 127 -6.23 -3.21 -7.01
CA SER A 127 -5.02 -3.90 -6.53
C SER A 127 -5.15 -4.35 -5.07
N LEU A 128 -5.72 -3.51 -4.20
CA LEU A 128 -5.98 -3.88 -2.80
C LEU A 128 -7.03 -4.99 -2.70
N VAL A 129 -8.12 -4.93 -3.49
CA VAL A 129 -9.18 -5.96 -3.48
C VAL A 129 -8.61 -7.33 -3.82
N GLN A 130 -7.71 -7.44 -4.80
CA GLN A 130 -7.03 -8.69 -5.13
C GLN A 130 -6.26 -9.24 -3.92
N GLU A 131 -5.54 -8.38 -3.22
CA GLU A 131 -4.79 -8.76 -2.01
C GLU A 131 -5.71 -9.18 -0.87
N VAL A 132 -6.83 -8.45 -0.67
CA VAL A 132 -7.86 -8.81 0.30
C VAL A 132 -8.43 -10.20 0.02
N ILE A 133 -8.77 -10.51 -1.23
CA ILE A 133 -9.28 -11.84 -1.62
C ILE A 133 -8.27 -12.93 -1.28
N TYR A 134 -6.99 -12.71 -1.60
CA TYR A 134 -5.92 -13.64 -1.26
C TYR A 134 -5.79 -13.83 0.25
N ALA A 135 -5.71 -12.73 1.02
CA ALA A 135 -5.56 -12.77 2.48
C ALA A 135 -6.75 -13.45 3.16
N ARG A 136 -7.99 -13.19 2.70
CA ARG A 136 -9.20 -13.87 3.20
C ARG A 136 -9.15 -15.38 2.99
N ARG A 137 -8.70 -15.84 1.82
CA ARG A 137 -8.53 -17.28 1.52
C ARG A 137 -7.46 -17.90 2.42
N LEU A 138 -6.33 -17.22 2.58
CA LEU A 138 -5.24 -17.67 3.45
C LEU A 138 -5.71 -17.80 4.90
N LEU A 139 -6.37 -16.76 5.45
CA LEU A 139 -6.90 -16.79 6.80
C LEU A 139 -7.94 -17.89 6.99
N SER A 140 -8.82 -18.11 6.02
CA SER A 140 -9.79 -19.21 6.06
C SER A 140 -9.11 -20.57 6.17
N ASN A 141 -8.03 -20.80 5.39
CA ASN A 141 -7.26 -22.05 5.44
C ASN A 141 -6.51 -22.22 6.77
N LEU A 142 -6.18 -21.11 7.43
CA LEU A 142 -5.55 -21.11 8.77
C LEU A 142 -6.56 -21.24 9.93
N GLY A 143 -7.87 -21.35 9.64
CA GLY A 143 -8.91 -21.49 10.65
C GLY A 143 -9.48 -20.15 11.15
N PHE A 144 -9.18 -19.03 10.50
CA PHE A 144 -9.67 -17.68 10.83
C PHE A 144 -10.53 -17.07 9.71
N PRO A 145 -11.69 -17.68 9.34
CA PRO A 145 -12.49 -17.22 8.23
C PRO A 145 -13.04 -15.80 8.47
N GLN A 146 -12.97 -14.96 7.45
CA GLN A 146 -13.51 -13.61 7.48
C GLN A 146 -14.98 -13.65 7.04
N THR A 147 -15.91 -13.77 7.99
CA THR A 147 -17.35 -13.92 7.71
C THR A 147 -18.04 -12.61 7.33
N LYS A 148 -17.48 -11.46 7.75
CA LYS A 148 -17.99 -10.13 7.42
C LYS A 148 -17.22 -9.54 6.22
N PRO A 149 -17.77 -8.54 5.52
CA PRO A 149 -17.05 -7.78 4.52
C PRO A 149 -15.79 -7.15 5.12
N THR A 150 -14.72 -7.08 4.34
CA THR A 150 -13.49 -6.38 4.71
C THR A 150 -13.65 -4.90 4.41
N ALA A 151 -13.47 -4.04 5.42
CA ALA A 151 -13.51 -2.60 5.24
C ALA A 151 -12.29 -2.13 4.46
N VAL A 152 -12.50 -1.33 3.43
CA VAL A 152 -11.46 -0.63 2.67
C VAL A 152 -11.75 0.87 2.75
N PHE A 153 -10.75 1.65 3.16
CA PHE A 153 -10.84 3.09 3.28
C PHE A 153 -10.23 3.75 2.05
N GLU A 154 -11.02 4.58 1.40
CA GLU A 154 -10.73 5.36 0.21
C GLU A 154 -11.25 6.78 0.45
N ASP A 155 -10.51 7.83 0.07
CA ASP A 155 -10.92 9.21 0.30
C ASP A 155 -11.67 9.83 -0.89
N ASN A 156 -11.57 9.24 -2.07
CA ASN A 156 -12.27 9.70 -3.26
C ASN A 156 -13.73 9.21 -3.29
N THR A 157 -14.65 10.10 -2.92
CA THR A 157 -16.08 9.80 -2.86
C THR A 157 -16.67 9.33 -4.21
N THR A 158 -16.11 9.77 -5.34
CA THR A 158 -16.54 9.34 -6.68
C THR A 158 -16.08 7.89 -6.95
N CYS A 159 -14.87 7.53 -6.54
CA CYS A 159 -14.38 6.17 -6.61
C CYS A 159 -15.27 5.22 -5.78
N ILE A 160 -15.64 5.63 -4.57
CA ILE A 160 -16.55 4.86 -3.69
C ILE A 160 -17.89 4.64 -4.39
N LYS A 161 -18.52 5.70 -4.95
CA LYS A 161 -19.79 5.59 -5.68
C LYS A 161 -19.69 4.68 -6.89
N TRP A 162 -18.58 4.69 -7.62
CA TRP A 162 -18.38 3.77 -8.74
C TRP A 162 -18.31 2.31 -8.27
N ALA A 163 -17.63 2.05 -7.17
CA ALA A 163 -17.57 0.71 -6.60
C ALA A 163 -18.93 0.21 -6.09
N GLU A 164 -19.72 1.09 -5.48
CA GLU A 164 -21.09 0.80 -5.02
C GLU A 164 -22.06 0.59 -6.20
N GLY A 165 -21.98 1.44 -7.24
CA GLY A 165 -22.82 1.34 -8.44
C GLY A 165 -22.56 0.09 -9.28
N ALA A 166 -21.33 -0.41 -9.27
CA ALA A 166 -20.99 -1.68 -9.92
C ALA A 166 -21.66 -2.91 -9.27
N VAL A 167 -22.10 -2.78 -8.01
CA VAL A 167 -22.82 -3.82 -7.27
C VAL A 167 -24.34 -3.68 -7.43
N GLY A 168 -24.83 -2.48 -7.78
CA GLY A 168 -26.27 -2.16 -7.91
C GLY A 168 -26.86 -2.27 -9.31
N GLY A 169 -26.08 -2.64 -10.32
CA GLY A 169 -26.51 -2.73 -11.72
C GLY A 169 -27.12 -4.07 -12.09
N THR A 170 -28.20 -4.46 -11.41
CA THR A 170 -29.12 -5.51 -11.86
C THR A 170 -30.54 -4.96 -11.73
N ASP A 171 -30.93 -4.18 -12.73
CA ASP A 171 -32.32 -4.01 -13.14
C ASP A 171 -32.45 -4.44 -14.61
#